data_91637ef789dee25f20ba75bd49d4ed10
#
_entry.id   91637ef789dee25f20ba75bd49d4ed10
#
_cell.length_a   1.000
_cell.length_b   1.000
_cell.length_c   1.000
_cell.angle_alpha   90.00
_cell.angle_beta   90.00
_cell.angle_gamma   90.00
#
_symmetry.space_group_name_H-M   'P 1'
#
loop_
_entity.id
_entity.type
_entity.pdbx_description
1 polymer ?
#
loop_
_entity_poly.entity_id
_entity_poly.type
_entity_poly.pdbx_seq_one_letter_code
_entity_poly.pdbx_strand_id
1 'polypeptide(L)'
;MEIEHTQGRFSMKTEHGEAELLYKIDGKTMSIYHTLVPEEDRGKGLAEKLAYAAFSLAREKGLKVRPDCSYITHFLEVNSEMKKYAL
;
A
#
# COMPACT_ATOMS: atom_id res chain seq x y z
N MET A 1 4.63 6.28 -14.35
CA MET A 1 3.39 6.66 -13.64
C MET A 1 3.72 7.25 -12.30
N GLU A 2 3.09 8.34 -11.99
CA GLU A 2 3.34 9.00 -10.73
C GLU A 2 2.34 8.55 -9.68
N ILE A 3 2.83 8.32 -8.46
CA ILE A 3 1.97 8.01 -7.34
C ILE A 3 1.60 9.33 -6.67
N GLU A 4 0.31 9.55 -6.53
CA GLU A 4 -0.20 10.72 -5.81
C GLU A 4 -0.50 10.32 -4.38
N HIS A 5 -0.20 11.20 -3.44
CA HIS A 5 -0.45 10.95 -2.03
C HIS A 5 -1.28 12.07 -1.43
N THR A 6 -2.43 11.72 -0.92
CA THR A 6 -3.24 12.61 -0.10
C THR A 6 -3.40 11.93 1.25
N GLN A 7 -3.92 12.63 2.23
CA GLN A 7 -4.04 12.04 3.55
C GLN A 7 -4.94 10.81 3.50
N GLY A 8 -4.37 9.66 3.85
CA GLY A 8 -5.09 8.39 3.90
C GLY A 8 -5.18 7.66 2.57
N ARG A 9 -4.55 8.16 1.50
CA ARG A 9 -4.70 7.55 0.19
C ARG A 9 -3.45 7.72 -0.67
N PHE A 10 -2.96 6.60 -1.20
CA PHE A 10 -2.01 6.59 -2.31
C PHE A 10 -2.76 6.16 -3.56
N SER A 11 -2.49 6.82 -4.68
CA SER A 11 -3.18 6.48 -5.92
C SER A 11 -2.28 6.73 -7.13
N MET A 12 -2.63 6.11 -8.24
CA MET A 12 -1.99 6.36 -9.51
C MET A 12 -2.99 6.13 -10.63
N LYS A 13 -2.91 6.94 -11.66
CA LYS A 13 -3.72 6.75 -12.85
C LYS A 13 -3.15 5.60 -13.66
N THR A 14 -4.04 4.78 -14.18
CA THR A 14 -3.67 3.62 -14.97
C THR A 14 -4.31 3.73 -16.34
N GLU A 15 -3.99 2.80 -17.23
CA GLU A 15 -4.57 2.78 -18.57
C GLU A 15 -6.10 2.66 -18.55
N HIS A 16 -6.63 1.88 -17.59
CA HIS A 16 -8.07 1.58 -17.53
C HIS A 16 -8.78 2.18 -16.33
N GLY A 17 -8.15 3.12 -15.63
CA GLY A 17 -8.78 3.76 -14.49
C GLY A 17 -7.77 4.29 -13.49
N GLU A 18 -7.97 3.92 -12.23
CA GLU A 18 -7.11 4.40 -11.15
C GLU A 18 -6.89 3.29 -10.14
N ALA A 19 -5.63 3.11 -9.74
CA ALA A 19 -5.28 2.20 -8.67
C ALA A 19 -5.17 3.00 -7.39
N GLU A 20 -5.54 2.40 -6.26
CA GLU A 20 -5.48 3.09 -4.97
C GLU A 20 -5.18 2.15 -3.82
N LEU A 21 -4.62 2.73 -2.77
CA LEU A 21 -4.37 2.07 -1.51
C LEU A 21 -4.82 3.02 -0.41
N LEU A 22 -5.68 2.56 0.48
CA LEU A 22 -6.22 3.38 1.56
C LEU A 22 -5.65 2.95 2.90
N TYR A 23 -5.34 3.91 3.75
CA TYR A 23 -4.78 3.64 5.06
C TYR A 23 -5.30 4.64 6.09
N LYS A 24 -5.17 4.25 7.37
CA LYS A 24 -5.46 5.12 8.51
C LYS A 24 -4.29 5.04 9.47
N ILE A 25 -3.96 6.17 10.10
CA ILE A 25 -2.91 6.21 11.11
C ILE A 25 -3.57 6.44 12.46
N ASP A 26 -3.23 5.57 13.42
CA ASP A 26 -3.69 5.68 14.79
C ASP A 26 -2.48 5.45 15.70
N GLY A 27 -2.06 6.52 16.36
CA GLY A 27 -0.85 6.47 17.17
C GLY A 27 0.35 6.13 16.31
N LYS A 28 0.99 5.00 16.58
CA LYS A 28 2.16 4.55 15.82
C LYS A 28 1.85 3.41 14.87
N THR A 29 0.57 3.21 14.56
CA THR A 29 0.15 2.13 13.67
C THR A 29 -0.49 2.70 12.40
N MET A 30 -0.05 2.19 11.26
CA MET A 30 -0.69 2.49 9.98
C MET A 30 -1.49 1.25 9.57
N SER A 31 -2.81 1.37 9.56
CA SER A 31 -3.69 0.31 9.10
C SER A 31 -3.93 0.48 7.60
N ILE A 32 -3.47 -0.46 6.79
CA ILE A 32 -3.77 -0.48 5.36
C ILE A 32 -4.94 -1.41 5.18
N TYR A 33 -6.10 -0.86 4.82
CA TYR A 33 -7.35 -1.62 4.85
C TYR A 33 -7.99 -1.83 3.48
N HIS A 34 -7.45 -1.23 2.43
CA HIS A 34 -8.05 -1.36 1.10
C HIS A 34 -7.01 -1.14 0.01
N THR A 35 -7.03 -1.99 -1.00
CA THR A 35 -6.17 -1.86 -2.19
C THR A 35 -7.01 -2.23 -3.39
N LEU A 36 -7.00 -1.40 -4.43
CA LEU A 36 -7.77 -1.63 -5.64
C LEU A 36 -6.93 -1.34 -6.87
N VAL A 37 -6.96 -2.25 -7.84
CA VAL A 37 -6.35 -2.05 -9.15
C VAL A 37 -7.41 -2.44 -10.18
N PRO A 38 -7.63 -1.62 -11.23
CA PRO A 38 -8.57 -2.00 -12.29
C PRO A 38 -8.22 -3.40 -12.83
N GLU A 39 -9.23 -4.20 -13.09
CA GLU A 39 -9.03 -5.59 -13.49
C GLU A 39 -8.10 -5.72 -14.70
N GLU A 40 -8.29 -4.85 -15.69
CA GLU A 40 -7.48 -4.88 -16.92
C GLU A 40 -6.02 -4.50 -16.69
N ASP A 41 -5.72 -3.87 -15.56
CA ASP A 41 -4.36 -3.42 -15.22
C ASP A 41 -3.66 -4.33 -14.20
N ARG A 42 -4.31 -5.41 -13.80
CA ARG A 42 -3.72 -6.36 -12.85
C ARG A 42 -2.57 -7.11 -13.51
N GLY A 43 -1.61 -7.52 -12.70
CA GLY A 43 -0.43 -8.21 -13.19
C GLY A 43 0.68 -7.30 -13.66
N LYS A 44 0.52 -5.99 -13.51
CA LYS A 44 1.53 -5.00 -13.91
C LYS A 44 2.36 -4.50 -12.72
N GLY A 45 2.16 -5.04 -11.53
CA GLY A 45 2.89 -4.63 -10.34
C GLY A 45 2.45 -3.30 -9.75
N LEU A 46 1.25 -2.82 -10.08
CA LEU A 46 0.79 -1.51 -9.61
C LEU A 46 0.48 -1.51 -8.12
N ALA A 47 -0.19 -2.55 -7.64
CA ALA A 47 -0.50 -2.67 -6.20
C ALA A 47 0.78 -2.76 -5.39
N GLU A 48 1.80 -3.44 -5.89
CA GLU A 48 3.09 -3.55 -5.22
C GLU A 48 3.76 -2.19 -5.11
N LYS A 49 3.70 -1.39 -6.16
CA LYS A 49 4.26 -0.03 -6.12
C LYS A 49 3.57 0.83 -5.07
N LEU A 50 2.25 0.73 -4.98
CA LEU A 50 1.49 1.45 -3.96
C LEU A 50 1.85 0.97 -2.57
N ALA A 51 2.01 -0.35 -2.38
CA ALA A 51 2.39 -0.91 -1.10
C ALA A 51 3.78 -0.43 -0.67
N TYR A 52 4.75 -0.41 -1.58
CA TYR A 52 6.08 0.11 -1.26
C TYR A 52 6.02 1.58 -0.85
N ALA A 53 5.20 2.38 -1.52
CA ALA A 53 5.04 3.79 -1.16
C ALA A 53 4.49 3.94 0.26
N ALA A 54 3.48 3.14 0.61
CA ALA A 54 2.89 3.17 1.95
C ALA A 54 3.89 2.73 3.01
N PHE A 55 4.64 1.66 2.76
CA PHE A 55 5.64 1.18 3.70
C PHE A 55 6.78 2.18 3.86
N SER A 56 7.16 2.89 2.79
CA SER A 56 8.16 3.95 2.88
C SER A 56 7.70 5.08 3.80
N LEU A 57 6.43 5.46 3.69
CA LEU A 57 5.88 6.48 4.57
C LEU A 57 5.86 6.00 6.02
N ALA A 58 5.47 4.75 6.25
CA ALA A 58 5.45 4.19 7.59
C ALA A 58 6.85 4.18 8.21
N ARG A 59 7.85 3.75 7.44
CA ARG A 59 9.23 3.77 7.90
C ARG A 59 9.70 5.17 8.25
N GLU A 60 9.41 6.14 7.37
CA GLU A 60 9.81 7.52 7.57
C GLU A 60 9.20 8.12 8.83
N LYS A 61 7.98 7.76 9.14
CA LYS A 61 7.26 8.26 10.31
C LYS A 61 7.40 7.38 11.55
N GLY A 62 8.17 6.31 11.48
CA GLY A 62 8.34 5.39 12.62
C GLY A 62 7.08 4.61 12.96
N LEU A 63 6.24 4.32 11.97
CA LEU A 63 5.00 3.59 12.17
C LEU A 63 5.18 2.12 11.87
N LYS A 64 4.33 1.28 12.47
CA LYS A 64 4.22 -0.14 12.11
C LYS A 64 2.95 -0.32 11.29
N VAL A 65 3.03 -1.15 10.25
CA VAL A 65 1.90 -1.40 9.38
C VAL A 65 1.08 -2.57 9.90
N ARG A 66 -0.22 -2.36 10.04
CA ARG A 66 -1.17 -3.44 10.31
C ARG A 66 -1.83 -3.83 8.99
N PRO A 67 -1.65 -5.09 8.55
CA PRO A 67 -2.20 -5.54 7.28
C PRO A 67 -3.68 -5.92 7.41
N ASP A 68 -4.57 -4.95 7.29
CA ASP A 68 -6.01 -5.18 7.36
C ASP A 68 -6.62 -5.45 5.99
N CYS A 69 -5.78 -5.61 4.97
CA CYS A 69 -6.17 -5.94 3.60
C CYS A 69 -5.44 -7.21 3.19
N SER A 70 -6.15 -8.16 2.60
CA SER A 70 -5.56 -9.45 2.19
C SER A 70 -4.39 -9.27 1.22
N TYR A 71 -4.44 -8.26 0.36
CA TYR A 71 -3.31 -7.99 -0.54
C TYR A 71 -2.03 -7.68 0.23
N ILE A 72 -2.13 -6.89 1.30
CA ILE A 72 -0.94 -6.52 2.07
C ILE A 72 -0.37 -7.73 2.81
N THR A 73 -1.22 -8.64 3.29
CA THR A 73 -0.74 -9.89 3.85
C THR A 73 0.06 -10.68 2.81
N HIS A 74 -0.46 -10.76 1.60
CA HIS A 74 0.23 -11.42 0.49
C HIS A 74 1.53 -10.69 0.14
N PHE A 75 1.50 -9.36 0.08
CA PHE A 75 2.68 -8.55 -0.19
C PHE A 75 3.81 -8.86 0.78
N LEU A 76 3.49 -9.00 2.06
CA LEU A 76 4.49 -9.30 3.08
C LEU A 76 5.04 -10.73 2.94
N GLU A 77 4.25 -11.67 2.46
CA GLU A 77 4.72 -13.02 2.20
C GLU A 77 5.73 -13.05 1.04
N VAL A 78 5.46 -12.27 0.00
CA VAL A 78 6.34 -12.20 -1.18
C VAL A 78 7.56 -11.32 -0.90
N ASN A 79 7.40 -10.28 -0.11
CA ASN A 79 8.47 -9.33 0.22
C ASN A 79 8.80 -9.42 1.70
N SER A 80 9.35 -10.56 2.11
CA SER A 80 9.56 -10.86 3.53
C SER A 80 10.46 -9.87 4.26
N GLU A 81 11.35 -9.18 3.54
CA GLU A 81 12.19 -8.15 4.15
C GLU A 81 11.38 -6.96 4.68
N MET A 82 10.14 -6.83 4.22
CA MET A 82 9.28 -5.74 4.68
C MET A 82 8.54 -6.08 5.97
N LYS A 83 8.61 -7.34 6.42
CA LYS A 83 7.94 -7.76 7.66
C LYS A 83 8.44 -7.00 8.88
N LYS A 84 9.66 -6.50 8.87
CA LYS A 84 10.20 -5.72 9.98
C LYS A 84 9.45 -4.41 10.22
N TYR A 85 8.69 -3.95 9.23
CA TYR A 85 7.86 -2.74 9.35
C TYR A 85 6.41 -3.06 9.68
N ALA A 86 6.05 -4.33 9.79
CA ALA A 86 4.68 -4.77 10.07
C ALA A 86 4.51 -5.19 11.53
N LEU A 87 3.28 -5.11 11.98
CA LEU A 87 2.91 -5.61 13.30
C LEU A 87 2.97 -7.14 13.34
#